data_f4991976113f615056555dd01ba87ef1
#
_entry.id   f4991976113f615056555dd01ba87ef1
#
_cell.length_a   1.000
_cell.length_b   1.000
_cell.length_c   1.000
_cell.angle_alpha   90.00
_cell.angle_beta   90.00
_cell.angle_gamma   90.00
#
_symmetry.space_group_name_H-M   'P 1'
#
loop_
_entity.id
_entity.type
_entity.pdbx_description
1 polymer ?
#
loop_
_entity_poly.entity_id
_entity_poly.type
_entity_poly.pdbx_seq_one_letter_code
_entity_poly.pdbx_strand_id
1 'polypeptide(L)'
;MERVTIDVVSDVVCPWCYLGKARLELAIAEVQDEVGVIVNWRPYRLDPDATSDGADYRSHLVAKFGSAERLDQMQDTLRAHGREIGVNFQFENIKVRANTLDAHRLLHWALIEGHELQDRVASALFK
;
A
#
# COMPACT_ATOMS: atom_id res chain seq x y z
N MET A 1 4.63 26.55 -13.33
CA MET A 1 4.94 25.13 -13.04
C MET A 1 3.79 24.27 -13.50
N GLU A 2 4.08 23.28 -14.30
CA GLU A 2 3.09 22.31 -14.71
C GLU A 2 2.60 21.48 -13.53
N ARG A 3 1.35 21.05 -13.61
CA ARG A 3 0.76 20.11 -12.64
C ARG A 3 0.44 18.80 -13.32
N VAL A 4 0.78 17.71 -12.66
CA VAL A 4 0.51 16.35 -13.12
C VAL A 4 -0.33 15.65 -12.05
N THR A 5 -1.39 15.00 -12.48
CA THR A 5 -2.22 14.17 -11.60
C THR A 5 -1.91 12.70 -11.86
N ILE A 6 -1.59 11.97 -10.80
CA ILE A 6 -1.32 10.54 -10.85
C ILE A 6 -2.41 9.82 -10.07
N ASP A 7 -3.14 8.94 -10.74
CA ASP A 7 -4.09 8.05 -10.06
C ASP A 7 -3.37 6.73 -9.79
N VAL A 8 -3.26 6.37 -8.52
CA VAL A 8 -2.63 5.11 -8.09
C VAL A 8 -3.70 4.13 -7.69
N VAL A 9 -3.81 3.05 -8.43
CA VAL A 9 -4.74 1.96 -8.11
C VAL A 9 -4.02 0.97 -7.22
N SER A 10 -4.46 0.83 -5.98
CA SER A 10 -3.75 0.03 -4.99
C SER A 10 -4.66 -0.52 -3.90
N ASP A 11 -4.11 -1.45 -3.13
CA ASP A 11 -4.75 -1.97 -1.91
C ASP A 11 -3.81 -1.81 -0.73
N VAL A 12 -4.33 -1.36 0.40
CA VAL A 12 -3.54 -1.02 1.60
C VAL A 12 -2.90 -2.23 2.29
N VAL A 13 -3.34 -3.45 1.95
CA VAL A 13 -2.73 -4.68 2.46
C VAL A 13 -1.57 -5.18 1.59
N CYS A 14 -1.32 -4.54 0.46
CA CYS A 14 -0.31 -4.98 -0.49
C CYS A 14 1.06 -4.37 -0.16
N PRO A 15 2.05 -5.18 0.24
CA PRO A 15 3.38 -4.64 0.57
C PRO A 15 4.09 -4.05 -0.65
N TRP A 16 3.81 -4.56 -1.86
CA TRP A 16 4.33 -3.97 -3.09
C TRP A 16 3.76 -2.58 -3.34
N CYS A 17 2.50 -2.35 -2.97
CA CYS A 17 1.88 -1.03 -3.05
C CYS A 17 2.48 -0.06 -2.04
N TYR A 18 2.80 -0.53 -0.84
CA TYR A 18 3.52 0.27 0.16
C TYR A 18 4.89 0.67 -0.36
N LEU A 19 5.64 -0.29 -0.88
CA LEU A 19 6.96 -0.04 -1.46
C LEU A 19 6.86 0.95 -2.63
N GLY A 20 5.87 0.77 -3.50
CA GLY A 20 5.61 1.67 -4.63
C GLY A 20 5.28 3.09 -4.18
N LYS A 21 4.49 3.24 -3.12
CA LYS A 21 4.19 4.55 -2.54
C LYS A 21 5.47 5.24 -2.06
N ALA A 22 6.32 4.54 -1.34
CA ALA A 22 7.58 5.10 -0.85
C ALA A 22 8.51 5.53 -2.00
N ARG A 23 8.60 4.72 -3.05
CA ARG A 23 9.37 5.06 -4.24
C ARG A 23 8.80 6.27 -4.99
N LEU A 24 7.47 6.33 -5.10
CA LEU A 24 6.79 7.47 -5.73
C LEU A 24 7.07 8.77 -4.96
N GLU A 25 7.03 8.74 -3.64
CA GLU A 25 7.34 9.89 -2.81
C GLU A 25 8.76 10.41 -3.04
N LEU A 26 9.74 9.51 -3.17
CA LEU A 26 11.12 9.88 -3.49
C LEU A 26 11.21 10.53 -4.87
N ALA A 27 10.54 9.96 -5.86
CA ALA A 27 10.53 10.51 -7.21
C ALA A 27 9.88 11.90 -7.27
N ILE A 28 8.78 12.09 -6.55
CA ILE A 28 8.09 13.38 -6.47
C ILE A 28 9.01 14.43 -5.83
N ALA A 29 9.74 14.06 -4.79
CA ALA A 29 10.68 14.97 -4.14
C ALA A 29 11.79 15.43 -5.09
N GLU A 30 12.23 14.56 -5.99
CA GLU A 30 13.26 14.92 -6.97
C GLU A 30 12.81 15.94 -8.00
N VAL A 31 11.52 15.96 -8.34
CA VAL A 31 10.99 16.85 -9.38
C VAL A 31 10.14 18.00 -8.84
N GLN A 32 10.09 18.18 -7.52
CA GLN A 32 9.18 19.12 -6.89
C GLN A 32 9.39 20.58 -7.34
N ASP A 33 10.59 20.93 -7.77
CA ASP A 33 10.91 22.27 -8.27
C ASP A 33 10.51 22.47 -9.74
N GLU A 34 10.21 21.41 -10.45
CA GLU A 34 9.87 21.43 -11.88
C GLU A 34 8.40 21.16 -12.14
N VAL A 35 7.80 20.27 -11.35
CA VAL A 35 6.43 19.79 -11.57
C VAL A 35 5.70 19.71 -10.24
N GLY A 36 4.46 20.21 -10.21
CA GLY A 36 3.55 19.97 -9.11
C GLY A 36 2.82 18.65 -9.32
N VAL A 37 2.93 17.72 -8.38
CA VAL A 37 2.32 16.38 -8.50
C VAL A 37 1.16 16.26 -7.52
N ILE A 38 0.01 15.85 -8.04
CA ILE A 38 -1.17 15.50 -7.25
C ILE A 38 -1.36 13.99 -7.35
N VAL A 39 -1.41 13.32 -6.22
CA VAL A 39 -1.63 11.86 -6.16
C VAL A 39 -3.02 11.58 -5.62
N ASN A 40 -3.79 10.83 -6.37
CA ASN A 40 -5.09 10.33 -5.95
C ASN A 40 -5.02 8.81 -5.80
N TRP A 41 -5.46 8.31 -4.65
CA TRP A 41 -5.49 6.87 -4.36
C TRP A 41 -6.83 6.32 -4.79
N ARG A 42 -6.79 5.29 -5.68
CA ARG A 42 -7.98 4.64 -6.21
C ARG A 42 -8.05 3.19 -5.68
N PRO A 43 -9.25 2.70 -5.37
CA PRO A 43 -9.37 1.39 -4.74
C PRO A 43 -9.12 0.23 -5.70
N TYR A 44 -8.40 -0.75 -5.22
CA TYR A 44 -8.36 -2.10 -5.76
C TYR A 44 -8.42 -3.08 -4.59
N ARG A 45 -9.21 -4.13 -4.70
CA ARG A 45 -9.36 -5.10 -3.63
C ARG A 45 -8.77 -6.43 -4.08
N LEU A 46 -7.59 -6.76 -3.53
CA LEU A 46 -6.90 -8.03 -3.83
C LEU A 46 -7.72 -9.23 -3.36
N ASP A 47 -8.40 -9.10 -2.23
CA ASP A 47 -9.20 -10.16 -1.63
C ASP A 47 -10.65 -9.68 -1.42
N PRO A 48 -11.43 -9.53 -2.51
CA PRO A 48 -12.81 -8.98 -2.39
C PRO A 48 -13.74 -9.89 -1.59
N ASP A 49 -13.42 -11.18 -1.48
CA ASP A 49 -14.21 -12.16 -0.76
C ASP A 49 -13.76 -12.33 0.71
N ALA A 50 -12.80 -11.53 1.18
CA ALA A 50 -12.36 -11.58 2.56
C ALA A 50 -13.53 -11.24 3.51
N THR A 51 -13.64 -12.00 4.61
CA THR A 51 -14.65 -11.74 5.62
C THR A 51 -14.32 -10.48 6.41
N SER A 52 -15.31 -9.88 7.08
CA SER A 52 -15.09 -8.70 7.91
C SER A 52 -14.12 -8.95 9.07
N ASP A 53 -14.04 -10.19 9.56
CA ASP A 53 -13.11 -10.58 10.62
C ASP A 53 -11.68 -10.81 10.09
N GLY A 54 -11.53 -10.89 8.76
CA GLY A 54 -10.26 -11.19 8.12
C GLY A 54 -9.91 -12.66 8.18
N ALA A 55 -8.67 -12.98 7.79
CA ALA A 55 -8.13 -14.33 7.79
C ALA A 55 -6.79 -14.36 8.52
N ASP A 56 -6.36 -15.55 8.93
CA ASP A 56 -5.00 -15.69 9.44
C ASP A 56 -4.00 -15.28 8.37
N TYR A 57 -3.15 -14.32 8.68
CA TYR A 57 -2.28 -13.67 7.70
C TYR A 57 -1.38 -14.66 6.96
N ARG A 58 -0.58 -15.42 7.70
CA ARG A 58 0.39 -16.32 7.09
C ARG A 58 -0.28 -17.46 6.34
N SER A 59 -1.30 -18.09 6.94
CA SER A 59 -2.02 -19.20 6.31
C SER A 59 -2.69 -18.79 5.01
N HIS A 60 -3.30 -17.60 5.00
CA HIS A 60 -3.93 -17.06 3.79
C HIS A 60 -2.92 -16.86 2.67
N LEU A 61 -1.77 -16.27 2.99
CA LEU A 61 -0.74 -15.97 1.99
C LEU A 61 -0.02 -17.23 1.50
N VAL A 62 0.23 -18.20 2.38
CA VAL A 62 0.79 -19.49 1.97
C VAL A 62 -0.12 -20.18 0.97
N ALA A 63 -1.42 -20.19 1.22
CA ALA A 63 -2.40 -20.75 0.29
C ALA A 63 -2.42 -19.99 -1.04
N LYS A 64 -2.37 -18.66 -0.98
CA LYS A 64 -2.42 -17.79 -2.16
C LYS A 64 -1.19 -17.95 -3.07
N PHE A 65 0.00 -18.05 -2.50
CA PHE A 65 1.26 -18.12 -3.25
C PHE A 65 1.75 -19.55 -3.48
N GLY A 66 1.07 -20.53 -2.94
CA GLY A 66 1.28 -21.96 -3.20
C GLY A 66 2.20 -22.67 -2.23
N SER A 67 3.09 -21.98 -1.52
CA SER A 67 3.95 -22.59 -0.50
C SER A 67 4.51 -21.55 0.46
N ALA A 68 4.91 -22.02 1.65
CA ALA A 68 5.60 -21.20 2.64
C ALA A 68 6.94 -20.68 2.10
N GLU A 69 7.64 -21.51 1.33
CA GLU A 69 8.95 -21.14 0.76
C GLU A 69 8.83 -19.98 -0.22
N ARG A 70 7.83 -19.99 -1.10
CA ARG A 70 7.58 -18.90 -2.04
C ARG A 70 7.23 -17.61 -1.32
N LEU A 71 6.39 -17.71 -0.28
CA LEU A 71 6.04 -16.57 0.54
C LEU A 71 7.28 -15.97 1.21
N ASP A 72 8.11 -16.82 1.83
CA ASP A 72 9.31 -16.37 2.51
C ASP A 72 10.30 -15.68 1.56
N GLN A 73 10.49 -16.23 0.36
CA GLN A 73 11.34 -15.62 -0.67
C GLN A 73 10.81 -14.25 -1.10
N MET A 74 9.52 -14.13 -1.30
CA MET A 74 8.89 -12.85 -1.67
C MET A 74 9.04 -11.82 -0.56
N GLN A 75 8.81 -12.23 0.68
CA GLN A 75 8.97 -11.33 1.83
C GLN A 75 10.43 -10.90 2.02
N ASP A 76 11.38 -11.79 1.80
CA ASP A 76 12.81 -11.43 1.86
C ASP A 76 13.17 -10.41 0.78
N THR A 77 12.64 -10.57 -0.42
CA THR A 77 12.83 -9.61 -1.51
C THR A 77 12.24 -8.24 -1.15
N LEU A 78 11.03 -8.23 -0.60
CA LEU A 78 10.38 -7.00 -0.15
C LEU A 78 11.17 -6.32 0.97
N ARG A 79 11.67 -7.08 1.93
CA ARG A 79 12.51 -6.53 3.02
C ARG A 79 13.78 -5.88 2.47
N ALA A 80 14.43 -6.53 1.50
CA ALA A 80 15.64 -6.00 0.88
C ALA A 80 15.37 -4.68 0.16
N HIS A 81 14.33 -4.61 -0.67
CA HIS A 81 13.94 -3.37 -1.35
C HIS A 81 13.50 -2.29 -0.36
N GLY A 82 12.79 -2.67 0.69
CA GLY A 82 12.36 -1.74 1.71
C GLY A 82 13.53 -1.08 2.43
N ARG A 83 14.53 -1.88 2.81
CA ARG A 83 15.73 -1.34 3.48
C ARG A 83 16.45 -0.27 2.66
N GLU A 84 16.45 -0.38 1.35
CA GLU A 84 17.07 0.61 0.46
C GLU A 84 16.41 1.98 0.54
N ILE A 85 15.14 2.04 0.90
CA ILE A 85 14.35 3.28 0.89
C ILE A 85 13.69 3.61 2.23
N GLY A 86 14.14 2.96 3.31
CA GLY A 86 13.68 3.29 4.66
C GLY A 86 12.35 2.67 5.06
N VAL A 87 11.87 1.67 4.34
CA VAL A 87 10.67 0.92 4.71
C VAL A 87 11.09 -0.36 5.44
N ASN A 88 10.68 -0.48 6.69
CA ASN A 88 11.02 -1.63 7.53
C ASN A 88 9.81 -2.57 7.64
N PHE A 89 9.74 -3.55 6.75
CA PHE A 89 8.67 -4.55 6.79
C PHE A 89 8.86 -5.52 7.96
N GLN A 90 7.82 -5.67 8.77
CA GLN A 90 7.79 -6.60 9.90
C GLN A 90 6.62 -7.56 9.73
N PHE A 91 6.72 -8.44 8.74
CA PHE A 91 5.65 -9.37 8.38
C PHE A 91 5.26 -10.29 9.52
N GLU A 92 6.20 -10.64 10.38
CA GLU A 92 5.98 -11.49 11.55
C GLU A 92 5.02 -10.86 12.57
N ASN A 93 4.86 -9.56 12.54
CA ASN A 93 3.95 -8.84 13.44
C ASN A 93 2.53 -8.74 12.90
N ILE A 94 2.31 -9.10 11.65
CA ILE A 94 0.99 -9.06 11.04
C ILE A 94 0.27 -10.38 11.33
N LYS A 95 -0.88 -10.28 12.01
CA LYS A 95 -1.66 -11.45 12.43
C LYS A 95 -2.86 -11.72 11.54
N VAL A 96 -3.43 -10.66 10.97
CA VAL A 96 -4.70 -10.74 10.24
C VAL A 96 -4.55 -10.18 8.83
N ARG A 97 -5.01 -10.94 7.85
CA ARG A 97 -5.23 -10.45 6.49
C ARG A 97 -6.59 -9.79 6.47
N ALA A 98 -6.60 -8.47 6.50
CA ALA A 98 -7.82 -7.70 6.69
C ALA A 98 -8.68 -7.61 5.42
N ASN A 99 -10.00 -7.44 5.62
CA ASN A 99 -10.89 -6.93 4.59
C ASN A 99 -10.64 -5.42 4.48
N THR A 100 -10.39 -4.92 3.27
CA THR A 100 -9.98 -3.53 3.05
C THR A 100 -11.10 -2.60 2.58
N LEU A 101 -12.34 -3.05 2.58
CA LEU A 101 -13.47 -2.24 2.10
C LEU A 101 -13.59 -0.92 2.86
N ASP A 102 -13.56 -0.97 4.19
CA ASP A 102 -13.70 0.24 4.99
C ASP A 102 -12.50 1.16 4.87
N ALA A 103 -11.30 0.61 4.70
CA ALA A 103 -10.11 1.41 4.41
C ALA A 103 -10.28 2.19 3.10
N HIS A 104 -10.79 1.56 2.06
CA HIS A 104 -11.06 2.22 0.79
C HIS A 104 -12.19 3.25 0.89
N ARG A 105 -13.21 2.98 1.69
CA ARG A 105 -14.26 3.97 1.97
C ARG A 105 -13.68 5.21 2.64
N LEU A 106 -12.81 5.02 3.62
CA LEU A 106 -12.14 6.11 4.31
C LEU A 106 -11.27 6.94 3.34
N LEU A 107 -10.53 6.27 2.47
CA LEU A 107 -9.72 6.95 1.45
C LEU A 107 -10.58 7.74 0.47
N HIS A 108 -11.73 7.20 0.08
CA HIS A 108 -12.66 7.90 -0.79
C HIS A 108 -13.21 9.17 -0.13
N TRP A 109 -13.65 9.07 1.12
CA TRP A 109 -14.15 10.24 1.85
C TRP A 109 -13.06 11.28 2.07
N ALA A 110 -11.84 10.85 2.37
CA ALA A 110 -10.72 11.77 2.52
C ALA A 110 -10.43 12.53 1.23
N LEU A 111 -10.56 11.89 0.08
CA LEU A 111 -10.36 12.54 -1.23
C LEU A 111 -11.39 13.63 -1.49
N ILE A 112 -12.64 13.44 -1.04
CA ILE A 112 -13.69 14.46 -1.16
C ILE A 112 -13.27 15.75 -0.43
N GLU A 113 -12.59 15.62 0.70
CA GLU A 113 -12.05 16.76 1.46
C GLU A 113 -10.78 17.35 0.82
N GLY A 114 -10.03 16.55 0.08
CA GLY A 114 -8.83 16.99 -0.62
C GLY A 114 -7.78 15.89 -0.73
N HIS A 115 -6.97 15.96 -1.79
CA HIS A 115 -5.91 14.97 -2.04
C HIS A 115 -4.84 14.95 -0.94
N GLU A 116 -4.60 16.07 -0.27
CA GLU A 116 -3.61 16.15 0.81
C GLU A 116 -4.06 15.34 2.03
N LEU A 117 -5.34 15.42 2.40
CA LEU A 117 -5.90 14.61 3.48
C LEU A 117 -5.87 13.14 3.09
N GLN A 118 -6.25 12.80 1.86
CA GLN A 118 -6.22 11.42 1.41
C GLN A 118 -4.81 10.84 1.49
N ASP A 119 -3.80 11.59 1.11
CA ASP A 119 -2.41 11.14 1.16
C ASP A 119 -1.96 10.83 2.60
N ARG A 120 -2.34 11.67 3.54
CA ARG A 120 -2.05 11.43 4.96
C ARG A 120 -2.75 10.18 5.49
N VAL A 121 -4.01 9.97 5.09
CA VAL A 121 -4.76 8.77 5.47
C VAL A 121 -4.13 7.52 4.86
N ALA A 122 -3.76 7.57 3.58
CA ALA A 122 -3.07 6.46 2.92
C ALA A 122 -1.76 6.11 3.65
N SER A 123 -0.97 7.11 4.00
CA SER A 123 0.28 6.90 4.75
C SER A 123 0.05 6.20 6.09
N ALA A 124 -1.01 6.57 6.80
CA ALA A 124 -1.36 5.95 8.06
C ALA A 124 -1.83 4.50 7.89
N LEU A 125 -2.62 4.22 6.84
CA LEU A 125 -3.15 2.89 6.58
C LEU A 125 -2.07 1.89 6.16
N PHE A 126 -1.05 2.33 5.43
CA PHE A 126 0.05 1.45 5.02
C PHE A 126 0.99 1.08 6.17
N LYS A 127 1.03 1.83 7.21
CA LYS A 127 1.84 1.51 8.41
C LYS A 127 1.14 0.44 9.25
#